data_b6596132d32bb4f87061029effda673f
#
_entry.id   b6596132d32bb4f87061029effda673f
#
_cell.length_a   1.000
_cell.length_b   1.000
_cell.length_c   1.000
_cell.angle_alpha   90.00
_cell.angle_beta   90.00
_cell.angle_gamma   90.00
#
_symmetry.space_group_name_H-M   'P 1'
#
loop_
_entity.id
_entity.type
_entity.pdbx_description
1 polymer ?
#
loop_
_entity_poly.entity_id
_entity_poly.type
_entity_poly.pdbx_seq_one_letter_code
_entity_poly.pdbx_strand_id
1 'polypeptide(L)'
;MKKKIAVLLAGTMVMASLVGCGSSADTTETATTDTAATEEAAPAQEEAPAEETTTDDAAAEDTADAASGDVIKVGFAQVGHESDWRAACTQNYQDIFSAENGYELSFVDADNDNAAQIEAVRGFIQQELDYIIIAPIETAGWDTVLQEAQDAGIPVLIVDRSVDADPSLYEAHIGCDMVAEGEMAANWLAEYLNGEDANILVIEGSVGASATLGRTEGFNNIAKDHSEWTILDSQSGDFTQSGGQEVMESYIKSYKDFNVVVCQNDNEAYGAMDAMDAAGITYGVDGDVTIISFDATHDGLQYTLDGKITCNVECNPLQAVFADQVIKTIQSGGTPDAETVVTDEAFVAPGVTSSLATTMTQEVLDGRAY
;
A
#
# COMPACT_ATOMS: atom_id res chain seq x y z
N MET A 1 27.74 47.85 -21.90
CA MET A 1 29.23 47.84 -21.80
C MET A 1 29.62 46.51 -21.19
N LYS A 2 30.19 45.70 -21.98
CA LYS A 2 31.21 44.67 -21.92
C LYS A 2 31.92 44.49 -20.55
N LYS A 3 31.98 43.25 -20.01
CA LYS A 3 33.17 42.40 -20.14
C LYS A 3 32.88 40.98 -19.64
N LYS A 4 33.19 40.02 -20.52
CA LYS A 4 33.35 38.57 -20.25
C LYS A 4 34.72 38.36 -19.60
N ILE A 5 34.83 37.41 -18.68
CA ILE A 5 36.09 36.68 -18.45
C ILE A 5 35.73 35.20 -18.25
N ALA A 6 36.20 34.41 -19.20
CA ALA A 6 36.33 32.96 -19.10
C ALA A 6 37.72 32.63 -18.59
N VAL A 7 37.83 31.65 -17.67
CA VAL A 7 39.11 30.97 -17.41
C VAL A 7 38.87 29.49 -17.42
N LEU A 8 39.46 28.86 -18.42
CA LEU A 8 39.69 27.43 -18.57
C LEU A 8 41.00 27.10 -17.83
N LEU A 9 41.04 26.02 -17.09
CA LEU A 9 42.33 25.26 -16.94
C LEU A 9 42.00 23.78 -16.71
N ALA A 10 42.65 23.02 -17.56
CA ALA A 10 42.67 21.55 -17.67
C ALA A 10 43.85 20.93 -16.93
N GLY A 11 43.74 19.63 -16.72
CA GLY A 11 44.88 18.71 -16.49
C GLY A 11 44.94 18.23 -15.04
N THR A 12 45.20 16.99 -14.69
CA THR A 12 45.86 15.90 -15.37
C THR A 12 45.58 14.58 -14.68
N MET A 13 45.44 13.51 -15.44
CA MET A 13 45.49 12.11 -15.01
C MET A 13 46.82 11.78 -14.34
N VAL A 14 46.81 10.92 -13.32
CA VAL A 14 47.93 9.99 -13.03
C VAL A 14 47.31 8.64 -12.69
N MET A 15 47.59 7.67 -13.57
CA MET A 15 47.56 6.22 -13.30
C MET A 15 48.80 5.81 -12.56
N ALA A 16 48.69 4.89 -11.61
CA ALA A 16 49.78 4.01 -11.22
C ALA A 16 49.23 2.65 -10.75
N SER A 17 49.43 1.66 -11.58
CA SER A 17 49.35 0.23 -11.34
C SER A 17 50.67 -0.29 -10.76
N LEU A 18 50.60 -1.28 -9.83
CA LEU A 18 51.65 -2.30 -9.57
C LEU A 18 51.02 -3.29 -8.56
N VAL A 19 50.63 -4.47 -8.93
CA VAL A 19 51.26 -5.80 -9.05
C VAL A 19 52.22 -6.14 -7.91
N GLY A 20 51.94 -7.21 -7.17
CA GLY A 20 52.83 -7.84 -6.21
C GLY A 20 52.26 -9.16 -5.66
N CYS A 21 52.65 -10.30 -6.27
CA CYS A 21 52.44 -11.68 -5.84
C CYS A 21 53.27 -12.07 -4.62
N GLY A 22 52.85 -13.17 -3.94
CA GLY A 22 53.67 -13.99 -3.06
C GLY A 22 52.82 -14.59 -1.94
N SER A 23 52.32 -15.77 -1.96
CA SER A 23 52.79 -17.17 -1.97
C SER A 23 53.26 -17.69 -0.61
N SER A 24 52.73 -18.87 -0.30
CA SER A 24 53.17 -19.99 0.55
C SER A 24 52.59 -20.06 1.97
N ALA A 25 51.72 -21.04 2.23
CA ALA A 25 51.94 -22.45 2.65
C ALA A 25 52.43 -22.50 4.11
N ASP A 26 52.00 -23.34 4.97
CA ASP A 26 51.83 -24.79 4.96
C ASP A 26 51.20 -25.27 6.28
N THR A 27 50.52 -26.41 6.19
CA THR A 27 50.48 -27.63 7.00
C THR A 27 49.85 -27.66 8.39
N THR A 28 48.91 -28.53 8.45
CA THR A 28 48.74 -29.92 9.02
C THR A 28 48.15 -29.91 10.41
N GLU A 29 47.33 -30.80 10.84
CA GLU A 29 46.86 -32.15 10.57
C GLU A 29 45.75 -32.52 11.56
N THR A 30 44.78 -33.29 11.10
CA THR A 30 44.25 -34.56 11.56
C THR A 30 43.69 -34.70 12.99
N ALA A 31 42.45 -35.14 13.07
CA ALA A 31 42.09 -36.51 13.48
C ALA A 31 40.57 -36.74 13.49
N THR A 32 40.19 -37.65 12.65
CA THR A 32 39.11 -38.66 12.59
C THR A 32 38.63 -39.25 13.92
N THR A 33 37.30 -39.52 13.93
CA THR A 33 36.63 -40.83 14.27
C THR A 33 35.14 -40.61 14.05
N ASP A 34 34.47 -41.13 13.11
CA ASP A 34 33.94 -42.44 12.73
C ASP A 34 33.17 -43.15 13.84
N THR A 35 31.90 -43.41 13.61
CA THR A 35 31.14 -44.64 13.77
C THR A 35 29.63 -44.36 13.52
N ALA A 36 29.15 -44.75 12.37
CA ALA A 36 28.44 -46.01 12.05
C ALA A 36 26.93 -45.99 12.31
N ALA A 37 26.27 -46.20 11.19
CA ALA A 37 24.89 -46.53 10.88
C ALA A 37 24.25 -47.61 11.80
N THR A 38 22.93 -47.50 11.89
CA THR A 38 22.06 -48.70 11.80
C THR A 38 20.72 -48.34 11.16
N GLU A 39 20.47 -48.95 10.02
CA GLU A 39 19.17 -49.20 9.39
C GLU A 39 18.37 -50.15 10.29
N GLU A 40 17.05 -49.93 10.38
CA GLU A 40 16.15 -51.09 10.40
C GLU A 40 14.74 -50.75 9.89
N ALA A 41 14.25 -51.68 9.14
CA ALA A 41 13.20 -51.75 8.14
C ALA A 41 11.79 -51.76 8.72
N ALA A 42 10.85 -51.45 7.84
CA ALA A 42 9.41 -51.70 7.93
C ALA A 42 9.06 -53.19 8.03
N PRO A 43 7.85 -53.51 8.49
CA PRO A 43 7.09 -54.42 7.61
C PRO A 43 5.67 -53.97 7.25
N ALA A 44 5.23 -54.53 6.17
CA ALA A 44 4.03 -54.30 5.40
C ALA A 44 2.86 -55.18 5.87
N GLN A 45 1.68 -54.71 5.46
CA GLN A 45 0.45 -55.48 5.05
C GLN A 45 -0.27 -56.40 6.02
N GLU A 46 -1.59 -56.11 6.13
CA GLU A 46 -2.60 -57.20 5.95
C GLU A 46 -3.92 -56.61 5.45
N GLU A 47 -4.48 -57.24 4.38
CA GLU A 47 -5.72 -56.93 3.68
C GLU A 47 -6.93 -57.62 4.33
N ALA A 48 -8.09 -56.94 4.25
CA ALA A 48 -9.46 -57.36 3.92
C ALA A 48 -10.19 -58.38 4.82
N PRO A 49 -11.56 -58.51 4.78
CA PRO A 49 -12.45 -58.29 3.65
C PRO A 49 -13.79 -57.56 3.93
N ALA A 50 -14.51 -57.31 2.84
CA ALA A 50 -15.82 -56.71 2.67
C ALA A 50 -16.99 -57.56 3.30
N GLU A 51 -18.03 -56.83 3.72
CA GLU A 51 -19.42 -57.37 3.69
C GLU A 51 -20.36 -56.25 3.19
N GLU A 52 -21.06 -56.58 2.10
CA GLU A 52 -22.21 -55.89 1.56
C GLU A 52 -23.43 -56.05 2.46
N THR A 53 -24.18 -54.96 2.67
CA THR A 53 -25.63 -55.07 2.84
C THR A 53 -26.31 -53.85 2.24
N THR A 54 -27.07 -54.13 1.22
CA THR A 54 -28.07 -53.28 0.54
C THR A 54 -29.28 -53.07 1.45
N THR A 55 -29.80 -51.83 1.52
CA THR A 55 -31.25 -51.53 1.48
C THR A 55 -31.47 -50.05 1.22
N ASP A 56 -32.02 -49.78 0.22
CA ASP A 56 -33.04 -49.02 -0.48
C ASP A 56 -33.74 -47.89 0.30
N ASP A 57 -33.95 -46.81 -0.47
CA ASP A 57 -35.08 -45.88 -0.50
C ASP A 57 -35.06 -44.63 0.39
N ALA A 58 -34.91 -43.51 -0.27
CA ALA A 58 -35.79 -42.37 -0.37
C ALA A 58 -35.04 -41.10 -0.82
N ALA A 59 -35.38 -40.66 -2.00
CA ALA A 59 -34.99 -39.41 -2.60
C ALA A 59 -35.33 -38.21 -1.72
N ALA A 60 -34.35 -37.33 -1.52
CA ALA A 60 -34.56 -35.91 -1.41
C ALA A 60 -33.63 -35.26 -2.42
N GLU A 61 -34.19 -34.91 -3.56
CA GLU A 61 -33.58 -34.00 -4.50
C GLU A 61 -33.55 -32.63 -3.81
N ASP A 62 -32.39 -32.25 -3.27
CA ASP A 62 -32.07 -30.88 -3.02
C ASP A 62 -31.27 -30.40 -4.23
N THR A 63 -32.00 -29.90 -5.21
CA THR A 63 -31.45 -29.20 -6.36
C THR A 63 -30.88 -27.88 -5.89
N ALA A 64 -29.64 -27.90 -5.44
CA ALA A 64 -28.79 -26.73 -5.55
C ALA A 64 -28.60 -26.52 -7.05
N ASP A 65 -29.40 -25.64 -7.62
CA ASP A 65 -29.17 -25.04 -8.93
C ASP A 65 -27.89 -24.20 -8.82
N ALA A 66 -26.77 -24.85 -8.95
CA ALA A 66 -25.51 -24.18 -9.25
C ALA A 66 -25.70 -23.62 -10.66
N ALA A 67 -25.95 -22.32 -10.75
CA ALA A 67 -25.92 -21.56 -11.99
C ALA A 67 -24.61 -21.94 -12.71
N SER A 68 -24.71 -22.70 -13.81
CA SER A 68 -23.62 -22.95 -14.75
C SER A 68 -23.42 -21.68 -15.58
N GLY A 69 -22.98 -20.60 -14.93
CA GLY A 69 -22.36 -19.46 -15.57
C GLY A 69 -20.90 -19.82 -15.83
N ASP A 70 -20.36 -19.44 -16.97
CA ASP A 70 -18.93 -19.54 -17.23
C ASP A 70 -18.17 -18.77 -16.11
N VAL A 71 -17.11 -19.39 -15.58
CA VAL A 71 -16.26 -18.77 -14.55
C VAL A 71 -15.59 -17.53 -15.15
N ILE A 72 -15.72 -16.39 -14.48
CA ILE A 72 -15.15 -15.12 -14.93
C ILE A 72 -13.68 -15.05 -14.53
N LYS A 73 -12.79 -14.86 -15.51
CA LYS A 73 -11.34 -14.75 -15.28
C LYS A 73 -10.93 -13.30 -15.10
N VAL A 74 -10.38 -12.98 -13.94
CA VAL A 74 -9.96 -11.62 -13.58
C VAL A 74 -8.46 -11.61 -13.29
N GLY A 75 -7.72 -10.69 -13.93
CA GLY A 75 -6.33 -10.39 -13.56
C GLY A 75 -6.31 -9.25 -12.55
N PHE A 76 -5.54 -9.37 -11.47
CA PHE A 76 -5.30 -8.28 -10.55
C PHE A 76 -3.81 -8.01 -10.41
N ALA A 77 -3.36 -6.85 -10.92
CA ALA A 77 -2.00 -6.34 -10.78
C ALA A 77 -1.93 -5.39 -9.58
N GLN A 78 -1.41 -5.90 -8.47
CA GLN A 78 -1.27 -5.17 -7.21
C GLN A 78 0.10 -4.47 -7.14
N VAL A 79 0.20 -3.39 -6.36
CA VAL A 79 1.42 -2.63 -6.09
C VAL A 79 2.51 -3.50 -5.47
N GLY A 80 2.20 -4.14 -4.35
CA GLY A 80 3.15 -4.86 -3.50
C GLY A 80 2.47 -5.29 -2.20
N HIS A 81 3.27 -5.33 -1.15
CA HIS A 81 2.84 -5.64 0.21
C HIS A 81 3.52 -4.70 1.23
N GLU A 82 3.67 -3.43 0.83
CA GLU A 82 4.45 -2.42 1.52
C GLU A 82 3.85 -1.93 2.84
N SER A 83 2.55 -2.16 3.05
CA SER A 83 1.81 -1.64 4.21
C SER A 83 0.69 -2.57 4.67
N ASP A 84 0.20 -2.36 5.90
CA ASP A 84 -0.94 -3.07 6.45
C ASP A 84 -2.21 -2.78 5.65
N TRP A 85 -2.38 -1.53 5.19
CA TRP A 85 -3.46 -1.13 4.29
C TRP A 85 -3.44 -1.97 3.00
N ARG A 86 -2.27 -2.12 2.40
CA ARG A 86 -2.10 -2.89 1.16
C ARG A 86 -2.47 -4.36 1.36
N ALA A 87 -2.09 -4.93 2.50
CA ALA A 87 -2.47 -6.30 2.85
C ALA A 87 -3.99 -6.46 2.97
N ALA A 88 -4.67 -5.52 3.64
CA ALA A 88 -6.13 -5.52 3.77
C ALA A 88 -6.82 -5.35 2.40
N CYS A 89 -6.34 -4.45 1.55
CA CYS A 89 -6.83 -4.27 0.18
C CYS A 89 -6.69 -5.57 -0.63
N THR A 90 -5.50 -6.19 -0.63
CA THR A 90 -5.24 -7.45 -1.34
C THR A 90 -6.18 -8.55 -0.87
N GLN A 91 -6.35 -8.72 0.45
CA GLN A 91 -7.26 -9.73 1.01
C GLN A 91 -8.71 -9.48 0.57
N ASN A 92 -9.17 -8.22 0.58
CA ASN A 92 -10.53 -7.86 0.13
C ASN A 92 -10.78 -8.26 -1.33
N TYR A 93 -9.80 -8.01 -2.22
CA TYR A 93 -9.91 -8.44 -3.62
C TYR A 93 -9.90 -9.95 -3.78
N GLN A 94 -9.07 -10.68 -3.03
CA GLN A 94 -9.03 -12.14 -3.06
C GLN A 94 -10.33 -12.78 -2.54
N ASP A 95 -10.93 -12.18 -1.52
CA ASP A 95 -12.19 -12.67 -0.94
C ASP A 95 -13.36 -12.47 -1.90
N ILE A 96 -13.46 -11.31 -2.54
CA ILE A 96 -14.54 -10.99 -3.48
C ILE A 96 -14.37 -11.74 -4.80
N PHE A 97 -13.16 -11.75 -5.36
CA PHE A 97 -12.88 -12.41 -6.65
C PHE A 97 -12.48 -13.88 -6.50
N SER A 98 -13.20 -14.60 -5.63
CA SER A 98 -12.96 -16.01 -5.30
C SER A 98 -13.81 -16.97 -6.14
N ALA A 99 -13.41 -18.22 -6.17
CA ALA A 99 -14.15 -19.28 -6.86
C ALA A 99 -15.58 -19.47 -6.29
N GLU A 100 -15.79 -19.20 -5.00
CA GLU A 100 -17.11 -19.26 -4.36
C GLU A 100 -18.07 -18.20 -4.92
N ASN A 101 -17.53 -17.08 -5.40
CA ASN A 101 -18.27 -15.99 -6.02
C ASN A 101 -18.32 -16.09 -7.56
N GLY A 102 -17.80 -17.18 -8.15
CA GLY A 102 -17.84 -17.44 -9.59
C GLY A 102 -16.66 -16.84 -10.36
N TYR A 103 -15.56 -16.50 -9.69
CA TYR A 103 -14.38 -15.91 -10.29
C TYR A 103 -13.16 -16.85 -10.28
N GLU A 104 -12.27 -16.68 -11.25
CA GLU A 104 -10.91 -17.20 -11.26
C GLU A 104 -9.95 -16.02 -11.26
N LEU A 105 -9.30 -15.76 -10.11
CA LEU A 105 -8.41 -14.63 -9.92
C LEU A 105 -6.96 -15.00 -10.26
N SER A 106 -6.39 -14.32 -11.25
CA SER A 106 -4.96 -14.30 -11.55
C SER A 106 -4.32 -13.10 -10.85
N PHE A 107 -3.71 -13.33 -9.69
CA PHE A 107 -3.11 -12.28 -8.87
C PHE A 107 -1.61 -12.15 -9.12
N VAL A 108 -1.11 -10.93 -9.29
CA VAL A 108 0.31 -10.60 -9.36
C VAL A 108 0.63 -9.47 -8.41
N ASP A 109 1.56 -9.72 -7.50
CA ASP A 109 2.22 -8.71 -6.68
C ASP A 109 3.45 -8.20 -7.45
N ALA A 110 3.51 -6.90 -7.71
CA ALA A 110 4.59 -6.30 -8.50
C ALA A 110 5.81 -5.90 -7.66
N ASP A 111 5.80 -6.15 -6.34
CA ASP A 111 6.90 -5.84 -5.43
C ASP A 111 7.42 -4.39 -5.58
N ASN A 112 6.48 -3.46 -5.77
CA ASN A 112 6.72 -2.03 -5.98
C ASN A 112 7.59 -1.71 -7.22
N ASP A 113 7.61 -2.60 -8.23
CA ASP A 113 8.28 -2.39 -9.52
C ASP A 113 7.23 -2.09 -10.61
N ASN A 114 7.18 -0.82 -11.05
CA ASN A 114 6.22 -0.36 -12.06
C ASN A 114 6.39 -1.08 -13.41
N ALA A 115 7.63 -1.43 -13.80
CA ALA A 115 7.87 -2.19 -15.02
C ALA A 115 7.35 -3.63 -14.92
N ALA A 116 7.53 -4.27 -13.76
CA ALA A 116 6.99 -5.60 -13.49
C ALA A 116 5.46 -5.57 -13.47
N GLN A 117 4.83 -4.49 -12.95
CA GLN A 117 3.38 -4.35 -12.95
C GLN A 117 2.82 -4.22 -14.38
N ILE A 118 3.45 -3.43 -15.23
CA ILE A 118 3.07 -3.30 -16.65
C ILE A 118 3.23 -4.64 -17.38
N GLU A 119 4.29 -5.40 -17.12
CA GLU A 119 4.47 -6.73 -17.69
C GLU A 119 3.44 -7.75 -17.19
N ALA A 120 3.00 -7.63 -15.93
CA ALA A 120 1.90 -8.46 -15.40
C ALA A 120 0.60 -8.22 -16.20
N VAL A 121 0.27 -6.95 -16.48
CA VAL A 121 -0.91 -6.60 -17.30
C VAL A 121 -0.80 -7.19 -18.71
N ARG A 122 0.39 -7.12 -19.36
CA ARG A 122 0.61 -7.80 -20.64
C ARG A 122 0.46 -9.32 -20.54
N GLY A 123 0.88 -9.91 -19.42
CA GLY A 123 0.66 -11.32 -19.13
C GLY A 123 -0.82 -11.69 -19.04
N PHE A 124 -1.65 -10.83 -18.45
CA PHE A 124 -3.11 -11.00 -18.41
C PHE A 124 -3.75 -10.90 -19.81
N ILE A 125 -3.30 -9.94 -20.62
CA ILE A 125 -3.75 -9.79 -22.02
C ILE A 125 -3.43 -11.06 -22.81
N GLN A 126 -2.21 -11.62 -22.67
CA GLN A 126 -1.81 -12.85 -23.36
C GLN A 126 -2.59 -14.09 -22.91
N GLN A 127 -3.08 -14.10 -21.67
CA GLN A 127 -3.94 -15.15 -21.13
C GLN A 127 -5.40 -15.01 -21.56
N GLU A 128 -5.75 -13.93 -22.27
CA GLU A 128 -7.11 -13.64 -22.72
C GLU A 128 -8.10 -13.66 -21.52
N LEU A 129 -7.75 -12.97 -20.42
CA LEU A 129 -8.63 -12.84 -19.26
C LEU A 129 -9.84 -11.98 -19.61
N ASP A 130 -10.95 -12.16 -18.89
CA ASP A 130 -12.20 -11.45 -19.15
C ASP A 130 -12.15 -9.99 -18.67
N TYR A 131 -11.42 -9.73 -17.59
CA TYR A 131 -11.23 -8.40 -16.98
C TYR A 131 -9.82 -8.26 -16.40
N ILE A 132 -9.33 -7.01 -16.38
CA ILE A 132 -8.06 -6.66 -15.71
C ILE A 132 -8.35 -5.56 -14.69
N ILE A 133 -7.85 -5.74 -13.47
CA ILE A 133 -7.87 -4.76 -12.39
C ILE A 133 -6.44 -4.34 -12.10
N ILE A 134 -6.21 -3.04 -11.96
CA ILE A 134 -4.87 -2.48 -11.71
C ILE A 134 -4.97 -1.51 -10.54
N ALA A 135 -4.16 -1.75 -9.48
CA ALA A 135 -3.84 -0.76 -8.48
C ALA A 135 -2.46 -0.17 -8.84
N PRO A 136 -2.37 0.99 -9.51
CA PRO A 136 -1.11 1.43 -10.11
C PRO A 136 -0.08 1.87 -9.08
N ILE A 137 1.21 1.55 -9.33
CA ILE A 137 2.33 2.01 -8.50
C ILE A 137 2.52 3.52 -8.68
N GLU A 138 2.62 3.96 -9.93
CA GLU A 138 2.80 5.35 -10.34
C GLU A 138 1.66 5.78 -11.26
N THR A 139 1.43 7.09 -11.38
CA THR A 139 0.39 7.61 -12.29
C THR A 139 0.78 7.48 -13.76
N ALA A 140 2.07 7.51 -14.09
CA ALA A 140 2.58 7.60 -15.45
C ALA A 140 2.90 6.24 -16.09
N GLY A 141 2.90 6.20 -17.43
CA GLY A 141 3.42 5.08 -18.20
C GLY A 141 2.37 4.06 -18.68
N TRP A 142 1.11 4.31 -18.42
CA TRP A 142 0.02 3.34 -18.63
C TRP A 142 -0.59 3.34 -20.04
N ASP A 143 -0.51 4.46 -20.80
CA ASP A 143 -1.20 4.61 -22.09
C ASP A 143 -0.99 3.42 -23.03
N THR A 144 0.25 2.94 -23.15
CA THR A 144 0.56 1.88 -24.12
C THR A 144 -0.11 0.54 -23.74
N VAL A 145 0.03 0.11 -22.49
CA VAL A 145 -0.51 -1.20 -22.06
C VAL A 145 -2.03 -1.15 -21.93
N LEU A 146 -2.61 -0.02 -21.56
CA LEU A 146 -4.07 0.17 -21.56
C LEU A 146 -4.63 0.12 -22.99
N GLN A 147 -3.91 0.72 -23.98
CA GLN A 147 -4.28 0.59 -25.39
C GLN A 147 -4.15 -0.87 -25.88
N GLU A 148 -3.10 -1.60 -25.46
CA GLU A 148 -2.94 -3.03 -25.76
C GLU A 148 -4.13 -3.86 -25.23
N ALA A 149 -4.61 -3.58 -24.00
CA ALA A 149 -5.79 -4.23 -23.43
C ALA A 149 -7.07 -3.88 -24.19
N GLN A 150 -7.28 -2.60 -24.53
CA GLN A 150 -8.42 -2.15 -25.32
C GLN A 150 -8.44 -2.78 -26.72
N ASP A 151 -7.29 -2.87 -27.40
CA ASP A 151 -7.17 -3.50 -28.72
C ASP A 151 -7.47 -5.02 -28.65
N ALA A 152 -7.19 -5.65 -27.50
CA ALA A 152 -7.55 -7.05 -27.22
C ALA A 152 -9.03 -7.21 -26.83
N GLY A 153 -9.75 -6.10 -26.57
CA GLY A 153 -11.14 -6.12 -26.14
C GLY A 153 -11.35 -6.52 -24.68
N ILE A 154 -10.32 -6.36 -23.84
CA ILE A 154 -10.36 -6.70 -22.43
C ILE A 154 -10.62 -5.43 -21.62
N PRO A 155 -11.76 -5.33 -20.90
CA PRO A 155 -12.07 -4.19 -20.03
C PRO A 155 -11.06 -4.08 -18.85
N VAL A 156 -10.60 -2.85 -18.58
CA VAL A 156 -9.68 -2.55 -17.49
C VAL A 156 -10.37 -1.68 -16.44
N LEU A 157 -10.18 -2.00 -15.17
CA LEU A 157 -10.57 -1.20 -14.02
C LEU A 157 -9.31 -0.69 -13.34
N ILE A 158 -9.27 0.60 -13.06
CA ILE A 158 -8.23 1.22 -12.22
C ILE A 158 -8.78 1.32 -10.81
N VAL A 159 -8.00 0.91 -9.80
CA VAL A 159 -8.47 0.88 -8.42
C VAL A 159 -7.46 1.52 -7.46
N ASP A 160 -7.92 2.00 -6.30
CA ASP A 160 -7.12 2.66 -5.28
C ASP A 160 -6.49 3.96 -5.82
N ARG A 161 -5.36 3.83 -6.49
CA ARG A 161 -4.60 4.93 -7.09
C ARG A 161 -5.05 5.20 -8.52
N SER A 162 -4.93 6.43 -8.97
CA SER A 162 -5.27 6.84 -10.34
C SER A 162 -4.08 6.77 -11.28
N VAL A 163 -4.36 6.83 -12.59
CA VAL A 163 -3.36 6.90 -13.67
C VAL A 163 -3.46 8.23 -14.43
N ASP A 164 -2.34 8.67 -15.00
CA ASP A 164 -2.27 9.83 -15.90
C ASP A 164 -2.36 9.34 -17.37
N ALA A 165 -3.48 8.71 -17.70
CA ALA A 165 -3.76 8.16 -19.01
C ALA A 165 -5.12 8.64 -19.52
N ASP A 166 -5.37 8.51 -20.84
CA ASP A 166 -6.68 8.87 -21.42
C ASP A 166 -7.79 8.03 -20.77
N PRO A 167 -8.80 8.67 -20.15
CA PRO A 167 -9.89 7.94 -19.47
C PRO A 167 -10.69 7.03 -20.41
N SER A 168 -10.58 7.17 -21.74
CA SER A 168 -11.22 6.26 -22.68
C SER A 168 -10.54 4.89 -22.78
N LEU A 169 -9.39 4.70 -22.14
CA LEU A 169 -8.61 3.45 -22.16
C LEU A 169 -8.97 2.46 -21.04
N TYR A 170 -9.82 2.85 -20.09
CA TYR A 170 -10.31 2.01 -19.01
C TYR A 170 -11.80 2.27 -18.75
N GLU A 171 -12.47 1.33 -18.10
CA GLU A 171 -13.93 1.37 -17.91
C GLU A 171 -14.35 2.23 -16.71
N ALA A 172 -13.57 2.17 -15.61
CA ALA A 172 -13.85 2.89 -14.39
C ALA A 172 -12.58 3.07 -13.54
N HIS A 173 -12.59 4.13 -12.73
CA HIS A 173 -11.71 4.29 -11.57
C HIS A 173 -12.53 4.15 -10.28
N ILE A 174 -11.98 3.40 -9.30
CA ILE A 174 -12.60 3.16 -7.99
C ILE A 174 -11.54 3.45 -6.94
N GLY A 175 -11.70 4.48 -6.15
CA GLY A 175 -10.70 4.87 -5.15
C GLY A 175 -11.23 5.91 -4.17
N CYS A 176 -10.37 6.31 -3.24
CA CYS A 176 -10.61 7.41 -2.33
C CYS A 176 -10.24 8.75 -2.97
N ASP A 177 -10.77 9.86 -2.46
CA ASP A 177 -10.36 11.20 -2.89
C ASP A 177 -9.13 11.64 -2.09
N MET A 178 -7.94 11.33 -2.61
CA MET A 178 -6.67 11.61 -1.97
C MET A 178 -6.43 13.11 -1.72
N VAL A 179 -7.03 14.00 -2.52
CA VAL A 179 -6.97 15.46 -2.30
C VAL A 179 -7.85 15.82 -1.10
N ALA A 180 -9.06 15.29 -1.06
CA ALA A 180 -9.98 15.50 0.08
C ALA A 180 -9.40 14.96 1.39
N GLU A 181 -8.69 13.82 1.39
CA GLU A 181 -7.98 13.30 2.56
C GLU A 181 -6.93 14.29 3.06
N GLY A 182 -6.09 14.84 2.16
CA GLY A 182 -5.11 15.87 2.51
C GLY A 182 -5.75 17.14 3.07
N GLU A 183 -6.84 17.61 2.46
CA GLU A 183 -7.62 18.76 2.95
C GLU A 183 -8.24 18.47 4.32
N MET A 184 -8.74 17.25 4.54
CA MET A 184 -9.33 16.82 5.84
C MET A 184 -8.28 16.88 6.95
N ALA A 185 -7.08 16.37 6.71
CA ALA A 185 -5.96 16.41 7.66
C ALA A 185 -5.57 17.85 8.03
N ALA A 186 -5.43 18.72 7.02
CA ALA A 186 -5.03 20.11 7.24
C ALA A 186 -6.14 20.95 7.91
N ASN A 187 -7.41 20.76 7.53
CA ASN A 187 -8.54 21.41 8.18
C ASN A 187 -8.67 21.00 9.65
N TRP A 188 -8.47 19.70 9.93
CA TRP A 188 -8.43 19.22 11.30
C TRP A 188 -7.27 19.87 12.09
N LEU A 189 -6.06 19.95 11.51
CA LEU A 189 -4.92 20.59 12.15
C LEU A 189 -5.21 22.07 12.48
N ALA A 190 -5.89 22.79 11.57
CA ALA A 190 -6.30 24.17 11.76
C ALA A 190 -7.27 24.32 12.95
N GLU A 191 -8.25 23.41 13.06
CA GLU A 191 -9.16 23.36 14.21
C GLU A 191 -8.41 23.07 15.50
N TYR A 192 -7.51 22.10 15.48
CA TYR A 192 -6.76 21.61 16.64
C TYR A 192 -5.82 22.68 17.20
N LEU A 193 -5.03 23.31 16.34
CA LEU A 193 -4.06 24.34 16.72
C LEU A 193 -4.72 25.68 17.07
N ASN A 194 -5.90 25.96 16.52
CA ASN A 194 -6.67 27.19 16.80
C ASN A 194 -5.84 28.50 16.71
N GLY A 195 -4.96 28.57 15.68
CA GLY A 195 -4.12 29.73 15.40
C GLY A 195 -2.74 29.72 16.08
N GLU A 196 -2.33 28.61 16.69
CA GLU A 196 -0.96 28.42 17.17
C GLU A 196 -0.01 28.09 16.00
N ASP A 197 1.29 28.40 16.20
CA ASP A 197 2.34 28.17 15.21
C ASP A 197 2.58 26.65 15.00
N ALA A 198 2.77 26.25 13.74
CA ALA A 198 3.18 24.89 13.38
C ALA A 198 4.46 24.88 12.57
N ASN A 199 5.42 24.08 13.04
CA ASN A 199 6.63 23.68 12.31
C ASN A 199 6.45 22.23 11.90
N ILE A 200 6.12 22.01 10.62
CA ILE A 200 5.60 20.75 10.09
C ILE A 200 6.71 20.01 9.35
N LEU A 201 6.89 18.74 9.66
CA LEU A 201 7.67 17.78 8.88
C LEU A 201 6.71 16.80 8.21
N VAL A 202 6.93 16.50 6.93
CA VAL A 202 6.08 15.59 6.16
C VAL A 202 6.91 14.36 5.75
N ILE A 203 6.38 13.18 6.04
CA ILE A 203 6.87 11.92 5.50
C ILE A 203 5.89 11.52 4.42
N GLU A 204 6.33 11.60 3.18
CA GLU A 204 5.52 11.33 2.00
C GLU A 204 5.61 9.87 1.59
N GLY A 205 4.55 9.36 0.96
CA GLY A 205 4.54 8.04 0.36
C GLY A 205 5.46 7.90 -0.85
N SER A 206 5.22 6.86 -1.65
CA SER A 206 6.03 6.56 -2.84
C SER A 206 5.96 7.67 -3.87
N VAL A 207 7.12 8.00 -4.44
CA VAL A 207 7.24 9.05 -5.46
C VAL A 207 6.43 8.69 -6.71
N GLY A 208 5.59 9.62 -7.18
CA GLY A 208 4.78 9.41 -8.38
C GLY A 208 3.45 8.69 -8.15
N ALA A 209 3.18 8.20 -6.93
CA ALA A 209 1.89 7.65 -6.58
C ALA A 209 0.82 8.74 -6.44
N SER A 210 -0.39 8.51 -6.96
CA SER A 210 -1.47 9.50 -6.87
C SER A 210 -1.89 9.79 -5.43
N ALA A 211 -1.78 8.83 -4.51
CA ALA A 211 -2.02 9.03 -3.09
C ALA A 211 -1.04 10.05 -2.50
N THR A 212 0.27 9.92 -2.79
CA THR A 212 1.29 10.89 -2.37
C THR A 212 0.99 12.28 -2.92
N LEU A 213 0.71 12.38 -4.22
CA LEU A 213 0.46 13.64 -4.89
C LEU A 213 -0.81 14.31 -4.38
N GLY A 214 -1.91 13.55 -4.23
CA GLY A 214 -3.21 14.07 -3.79
C GLY A 214 -3.18 14.53 -2.33
N ARG A 215 -2.66 13.72 -1.41
CA ARG A 215 -2.54 14.09 0.01
C ARG A 215 -1.66 15.33 0.19
N THR A 216 -0.55 15.43 -0.57
CA THR A 216 0.31 16.61 -0.57
C THR A 216 -0.41 17.84 -1.12
N GLU A 217 -1.12 17.71 -2.25
CA GLU A 217 -1.90 18.80 -2.83
C GLU A 217 -2.98 19.30 -1.88
N GLY A 218 -3.79 18.38 -1.34
CA GLY A 218 -4.87 18.70 -0.42
C GLY A 218 -4.38 19.40 0.85
N PHE A 219 -3.33 18.86 1.48
CA PHE A 219 -2.75 19.50 2.65
C PHE A 219 -2.25 20.91 2.35
N ASN A 220 -1.53 21.09 1.24
CA ASN A 220 -1.01 22.38 0.80
C ASN A 220 -2.11 23.37 0.42
N ASN A 221 -3.25 22.90 -0.11
CA ASN A 221 -4.42 23.74 -0.43
C ASN A 221 -4.93 24.50 0.77
N ILE A 222 -4.85 23.92 1.96
CA ILE A 222 -5.25 24.56 3.21
C ILE A 222 -4.07 25.28 3.87
N ALA A 223 -2.90 24.64 3.95
CA ALA A 223 -1.72 25.19 4.62
C ALA A 223 -1.28 26.55 4.10
N LYS A 224 -1.47 26.83 2.80
CA LYS A 224 -1.13 28.13 2.17
C LYS A 224 -1.87 29.34 2.79
N ASP A 225 -3.04 29.11 3.42
CA ASP A 225 -3.85 30.14 4.06
C ASP A 225 -3.49 30.36 5.54
N HIS A 226 -2.57 29.54 6.07
CA HIS A 226 -2.06 29.56 7.45
C HIS A 226 -0.63 30.10 7.49
N SER A 227 -0.48 31.42 7.64
CA SER A 227 0.83 32.09 7.68
C SER A 227 1.66 31.74 8.93
N GLU A 228 1.03 31.19 9.96
CA GLU A 228 1.63 30.67 11.19
C GLU A 228 2.22 29.26 11.02
N TRP A 229 1.97 28.61 9.89
CA TRP A 229 2.51 27.28 9.60
C TRP A 229 3.76 27.38 8.71
N THR A 230 4.72 26.54 9.01
CA THR A 230 5.93 26.37 8.20
C THR A 230 6.15 24.89 7.93
N ILE A 231 6.05 24.47 6.68
CA ILE A 231 6.49 23.13 6.26
C ILE A 231 8.02 23.19 6.14
N LEU A 232 8.72 22.53 7.08
CA LEU A 232 10.17 22.56 7.21
C LEU A 232 10.85 21.70 6.15
N ASP A 233 10.31 20.50 5.90
CA ASP A 233 10.84 19.54 4.94
C ASP A 233 9.75 18.52 4.58
N SER A 234 9.95 17.83 3.43
CA SER A 234 9.10 16.77 2.94
C SER A 234 9.95 15.73 2.21
N GLN A 235 9.94 14.48 2.67
CA GLN A 235 10.75 13.38 2.10
C GLN A 235 9.93 12.09 2.07
N SER A 236 10.16 11.27 1.02
CA SER A 236 9.48 10.01 0.84
C SER A 236 9.99 8.93 1.80
N GLY A 237 9.07 8.27 2.50
CA GLY A 237 9.24 7.03 3.26
C GLY A 237 8.72 5.79 2.52
N ASP A 238 8.27 5.97 1.26
CA ASP A 238 7.80 4.90 0.36
C ASP A 238 6.63 4.07 0.93
N PHE A 239 5.81 4.69 1.79
CA PHE A 239 4.71 4.03 2.51
C PHE A 239 5.14 2.89 3.43
N THR A 240 6.42 2.79 3.78
CA THR A 240 6.96 1.72 4.62
C THR A 240 7.33 2.19 6.02
N GLN A 241 7.23 1.30 7.01
CA GLN A 241 7.67 1.61 8.38
C GLN A 241 9.17 1.92 8.44
N SER A 242 9.99 1.14 7.72
CA SER A 242 11.45 1.39 7.67
C SER A 242 11.79 2.74 7.03
N GLY A 243 11.10 3.11 5.94
CA GLY A 243 11.29 4.40 5.28
C GLY A 243 10.86 5.56 6.17
N GLY A 244 9.71 5.44 6.84
CA GLY A 244 9.25 6.41 7.83
C GLY A 244 10.26 6.62 8.96
N GLN A 245 10.85 5.52 9.48
CA GLN A 245 11.89 5.58 10.49
C GLN A 245 13.17 6.28 9.99
N GLU A 246 13.68 5.91 8.81
CA GLU A 246 14.89 6.51 8.23
C GLU A 246 14.72 8.01 7.98
N VAL A 247 13.58 8.43 7.43
CA VAL A 247 13.26 9.83 7.19
C VAL A 247 13.19 10.59 8.51
N MET A 248 12.46 10.07 9.51
CA MET A 248 12.32 10.73 10.80
C MET A 248 13.66 10.83 11.55
N GLU A 249 14.51 9.80 11.49
CA GLU A 249 15.88 9.88 12.04
C GLU A 249 16.72 10.98 11.38
N SER A 250 16.54 11.21 10.07
CA SER A 250 17.18 12.31 9.34
C SER A 250 16.63 13.66 9.79
N TYR A 251 15.34 13.77 9.96
CA TYR A 251 14.68 15.00 10.44
C TYR A 251 15.11 15.38 11.84
N ILE A 252 15.16 14.44 12.78
CA ILE A 252 15.61 14.66 14.16
C ILE A 252 17.05 15.18 14.21
N LYS A 253 17.91 14.79 13.29
CA LYS A 253 19.29 15.30 13.18
C LYS A 253 19.32 16.75 12.66
N SER A 254 18.43 17.08 11.73
CA SER A 254 18.44 18.34 10.97
C SER A 254 17.60 19.44 11.59
N TYR A 255 16.47 19.11 12.19
CA TYR A 255 15.49 20.05 12.73
C TYR A 255 15.34 19.86 14.24
N LYS A 256 15.19 20.97 14.99
CA LYS A 256 15.09 20.94 16.46
C LYS A 256 13.76 21.46 16.99
N ASP A 257 13.08 22.28 16.19
CA ASP A 257 11.91 23.03 16.61
C ASP A 257 10.66 22.63 15.80
N PHE A 258 10.49 21.33 15.48
CA PHE A 258 9.26 20.83 14.89
C PHE A 258 8.26 20.41 15.99
N ASN A 259 6.97 20.60 15.72
CA ASN A 259 5.89 20.22 16.62
C ASN A 259 4.72 19.49 15.93
N VAL A 260 4.82 19.29 14.61
CA VAL A 260 3.85 18.48 13.82
C VAL A 260 4.62 17.56 12.88
N VAL A 261 4.22 16.30 12.82
CA VAL A 261 4.67 15.32 11.83
C VAL A 261 3.45 14.78 11.12
N VAL A 262 3.44 14.91 9.81
CA VAL A 262 2.42 14.36 8.92
C VAL A 262 3.03 13.16 8.21
N CYS A 263 2.51 11.98 8.46
CA CYS A 263 2.92 10.73 7.81
C CYS A 263 1.82 10.32 6.83
N GLN A 264 2.15 10.11 5.57
CA GLN A 264 1.14 9.86 4.55
C GLN A 264 0.57 8.43 4.58
N ASN A 265 1.01 7.60 5.54
CA ASN A 265 0.30 6.39 5.96
C ASN A 265 0.65 5.97 7.40
N ASP A 266 -0.06 4.96 7.89
CA ASP A 266 0.11 4.44 9.26
C ASP A 266 1.49 3.78 9.46
N ASN A 267 1.98 3.02 8.50
CA ASN A 267 3.29 2.37 8.61
C ASN A 267 4.43 3.39 8.71
N GLU A 268 4.37 4.50 7.97
CA GLU A 268 5.31 5.62 8.13
C GLU A 268 5.21 6.26 9.52
N ALA A 269 3.99 6.40 10.05
CA ALA A 269 3.78 6.93 11.40
C ALA A 269 4.39 6.01 12.46
N TYR A 270 4.30 4.68 12.30
CA TYR A 270 4.95 3.73 13.22
C TYR A 270 6.47 3.89 13.20
N GLY A 271 7.06 4.01 11.99
CA GLY A 271 8.49 4.27 11.84
C GLY A 271 8.93 5.59 12.45
N ALA A 272 8.13 6.65 12.24
CA ALA A 272 8.39 7.96 12.86
C ALA A 272 8.35 7.90 14.39
N MET A 273 7.38 7.17 14.95
CA MET A 273 7.29 6.95 16.41
C MET A 273 8.50 6.19 16.93
N ASP A 274 8.95 5.12 16.24
CA ASP A 274 10.14 4.36 16.62
C ASP A 274 11.39 5.25 16.68
N ALA A 275 11.58 6.13 15.69
CA ALA A 275 12.69 7.09 15.65
C ALA A 275 12.61 8.14 16.78
N MET A 276 11.41 8.66 17.06
CA MET A 276 11.19 9.63 18.15
C MET A 276 11.38 8.98 19.52
N ASP A 277 10.91 7.77 19.75
CA ASP A 277 11.12 6.99 20.97
C ASP A 277 12.61 6.77 21.23
N ALA A 278 13.38 6.40 20.20
CA ALA A 278 14.83 6.22 20.30
C ALA A 278 15.57 7.54 20.62
N ALA A 279 15.01 8.68 20.21
CA ALA A 279 15.55 10.03 20.49
C ALA A 279 15.02 10.63 21.80
N GLY A 280 14.05 10.02 22.46
CA GLY A 280 13.43 10.53 23.70
C GLY A 280 12.54 11.75 23.44
N ILE A 281 11.95 11.85 22.23
CA ILE A 281 10.99 12.89 21.85
C ILE A 281 9.58 12.40 22.19
N THR A 282 8.80 13.21 22.89
CA THR A 282 7.42 12.90 23.23
C THR A 282 6.46 13.33 22.11
N TYR A 283 5.45 12.50 21.84
CA TYR A 283 4.48 12.72 20.78
C TYR A 283 3.08 12.29 21.18
N GLY A 284 2.09 12.62 20.34
CA GLY A 284 0.69 12.34 20.59
C GLY A 284 0.02 13.40 21.48
N VAL A 285 -1.12 13.04 22.07
CA VAL A 285 -1.98 13.98 22.82
C VAL A 285 -1.28 14.63 24.01
N ASP A 286 -0.43 13.90 24.71
CA ASP A 286 0.30 14.36 25.89
C ASP A 286 1.78 14.71 25.58
N GLY A 287 2.16 14.71 24.30
CA GLY A 287 3.53 14.93 23.85
C GLY A 287 3.80 16.30 23.27
N ASP A 288 5.06 16.53 22.89
CA ASP A 288 5.53 17.79 22.29
C ASP A 288 5.26 17.83 20.77
N VAL A 289 4.98 16.67 20.15
CA VAL A 289 4.80 16.52 18.69
C VAL A 289 3.43 15.92 18.38
N THR A 290 2.64 16.64 17.61
CA THR A 290 1.38 16.16 17.05
C THR A 290 1.66 15.24 15.86
N ILE A 291 1.09 14.02 15.83
CA ILE A 291 1.17 13.11 14.70
C ILE A 291 -0.17 13.06 13.96
N ILE A 292 -0.12 13.31 12.66
CA ILE A 292 -1.21 13.05 11.72
C ILE A 292 -0.79 11.87 10.85
N SER A 293 -1.70 10.91 10.69
CA SER A 293 -1.52 9.72 9.85
C SER A 293 -2.67 9.57 8.87
N PHE A 294 -2.50 8.70 7.88
CA PHE A 294 -3.54 8.30 6.95
C PHE A 294 -3.66 6.77 6.92
N ASP A 295 -4.71 6.28 6.32
CA ASP A 295 -5.16 4.90 6.12
C ASP A 295 -6.18 4.44 7.17
N ALA A 296 -6.03 4.80 8.43
CA ALA A 296 -6.87 4.37 9.54
C ALA A 296 -7.03 2.83 9.60
N THR A 297 -5.92 2.11 9.45
CA THR A 297 -5.84 0.66 9.67
C THR A 297 -6.16 0.31 11.12
N HIS A 298 -6.48 -0.96 11.39
CA HIS A 298 -6.80 -1.38 12.76
C HIS A 298 -5.70 -1.00 13.76
N ASP A 299 -4.43 -1.21 13.41
CA ASP A 299 -3.30 -0.87 14.28
C ASP A 299 -3.09 0.65 14.35
N GLY A 300 -3.28 1.40 13.25
CA GLY A 300 -3.26 2.87 13.24
C GLY A 300 -4.33 3.45 14.15
N LEU A 301 -5.54 2.90 14.10
CA LEU A 301 -6.63 3.30 14.98
C LEU A 301 -6.41 2.87 16.44
N GLN A 302 -5.72 1.74 16.68
CA GLN A 302 -5.30 1.37 18.04
C GLN A 302 -4.30 2.40 18.59
N TYR A 303 -3.30 2.83 17.81
CA TYR A 303 -2.39 3.90 18.22
C TYR A 303 -3.10 5.25 18.39
N THR A 304 -4.15 5.51 17.62
CA THR A 304 -5.00 6.69 17.80
C THR A 304 -5.79 6.59 19.11
N LEU A 305 -6.37 5.43 19.41
CA LEU A 305 -7.07 5.16 20.67
C LEU A 305 -6.14 5.29 21.90
N ASP A 306 -4.88 4.88 21.76
CA ASP A 306 -3.85 4.99 22.80
C ASP A 306 -3.30 6.44 22.93
N GLY A 307 -3.73 7.37 22.09
CA GLY A 307 -3.31 8.78 22.12
C GLY A 307 -1.93 9.04 21.52
N LYS A 308 -1.34 8.08 20.83
CA LYS A 308 -0.02 8.21 20.18
C LYS A 308 -0.11 8.90 18.81
N ILE A 309 -1.07 8.51 17.98
CA ILE A 309 -1.47 9.24 16.78
C ILE A 309 -2.59 10.20 17.20
N THR A 310 -2.44 11.48 16.88
CA THR A 310 -3.39 12.51 17.33
C THR A 310 -4.61 12.57 16.41
N CYS A 311 -4.38 12.45 15.10
CA CYS A 311 -5.41 12.35 14.07
C CYS A 311 -5.02 11.30 13.03
N ASN A 312 -5.98 10.49 12.61
CA ASN A 312 -5.82 9.52 11.55
C ASN A 312 -6.96 9.67 10.52
N VAL A 313 -6.61 9.91 9.28
CA VAL A 313 -7.55 10.07 8.16
C VAL A 313 -7.69 8.74 7.45
N GLU A 314 -8.92 8.27 7.30
CA GLU A 314 -9.18 7.02 6.60
C GLU A 314 -8.83 7.12 5.12
N CYS A 315 -8.32 6.02 4.57
CA CYS A 315 -8.37 5.62 3.18
C CYS A 315 -8.92 4.19 3.17
N ASN A 316 -10.13 3.99 2.70
CA ASN A 316 -10.83 2.71 2.86
C ASN A 316 -10.33 1.65 1.87
N PRO A 317 -9.72 0.52 2.31
CA PRO A 317 -9.19 -0.53 1.44
C PRO A 317 -10.25 -1.47 0.87
N LEU A 318 -11.50 -1.43 1.38
CA LEU A 318 -12.55 -2.38 1.02
C LEU A 318 -13.27 -1.99 -0.28
N GLN A 319 -12.51 -1.89 -1.37
CA GLN A 319 -12.97 -1.38 -2.66
C GLN A 319 -13.44 -2.46 -3.63
N ALA A 320 -13.12 -3.74 -3.37
CA ALA A 320 -13.39 -4.85 -4.30
C ALA A 320 -14.88 -5.04 -4.61
N VAL A 321 -15.77 -4.72 -3.67
CA VAL A 321 -17.22 -4.79 -3.88
C VAL A 321 -17.70 -3.84 -4.99
N PHE A 322 -17.09 -2.67 -5.13
CA PHE A 322 -17.40 -1.71 -6.18
C PHE A 322 -16.86 -2.19 -7.53
N ALA A 323 -15.65 -2.78 -7.56
CA ALA A 323 -15.09 -3.39 -8.76
C ALA A 323 -15.96 -4.56 -9.25
N ASP A 324 -16.46 -5.42 -8.35
CA ASP A 324 -17.42 -6.47 -8.66
C ASP A 324 -18.74 -5.90 -9.27
N GLN A 325 -19.24 -4.80 -8.72
CA GLN A 325 -20.44 -4.12 -9.25
C GLN A 325 -20.20 -3.58 -10.67
N VAL A 326 -19.03 -2.99 -10.94
CA VAL A 326 -18.64 -2.53 -12.28
C VAL A 326 -18.65 -3.70 -13.26
N ILE A 327 -17.99 -4.82 -12.92
CA ILE A 327 -17.93 -6.04 -13.76
C ILE A 327 -19.34 -6.56 -14.03
N LYS A 328 -20.19 -6.69 -13.01
CA LYS A 328 -21.58 -7.15 -13.17
C LYS A 328 -22.42 -6.20 -14.03
N THR A 329 -22.17 -4.89 -13.96
CA THR A 329 -22.82 -3.90 -14.82
C THR A 329 -22.45 -4.11 -16.27
N ILE A 330 -21.16 -4.28 -16.57
CA ILE A 330 -20.67 -4.56 -17.93
C ILE A 330 -21.26 -5.87 -18.47
N GLN A 331 -21.24 -6.93 -17.66
CA GLN A 331 -21.80 -8.23 -18.05
C GLN A 331 -23.30 -8.20 -18.38
N SER A 332 -24.06 -7.35 -17.70
CA SER A 332 -25.47 -7.14 -17.99
C SER A 332 -25.73 -6.26 -19.22
N GLY A 333 -24.68 -5.78 -19.90
CA GLY A 333 -24.73 -4.86 -21.03
C GLY A 333 -25.03 -3.42 -20.64
N GLY A 334 -24.84 -3.07 -19.36
CA GLY A 334 -24.91 -1.71 -18.83
C GLY A 334 -23.60 -0.95 -19.04
N THR A 335 -23.63 0.34 -18.73
CA THR A 335 -22.46 1.20 -18.69
C THR A 335 -22.19 1.56 -17.22
N PRO A 336 -21.01 1.23 -16.66
CA PRO A 336 -20.68 1.61 -15.29
C PRO A 336 -20.45 3.13 -15.17
N ASP A 337 -20.50 3.62 -13.94
CA ASP A 337 -20.00 4.96 -13.63
C ASP A 337 -18.49 4.98 -13.85
N ALA A 338 -18.00 6.03 -14.52
CA ALA A 338 -16.57 6.16 -14.84
C ALA A 338 -15.70 6.40 -13.59
N GLU A 339 -16.32 6.92 -12.51
CA GLU A 339 -15.65 7.22 -11.25
C GLU A 339 -16.52 6.76 -10.09
N THR A 340 -15.92 6.03 -9.15
CA THR A 340 -16.55 5.66 -7.88
C THR A 340 -15.63 6.12 -6.75
N VAL A 341 -16.06 7.18 -6.04
CA VAL A 341 -15.33 7.68 -4.88
C VAL A 341 -15.79 6.94 -3.64
N VAL A 342 -14.88 6.25 -2.99
CA VAL A 342 -15.10 5.61 -1.70
C VAL A 342 -14.97 6.67 -0.61
N THR A 343 -15.94 6.72 0.31
CA THR A 343 -16.01 7.78 1.32
C THR A 343 -15.09 7.45 2.49
N ASP A 344 -14.34 8.45 2.94
CA ASP A 344 -13.42 8.38 4.05
C ASP A 344 -13.87 9.28 5.21
N GLU A 345 -13.43 8.97 6.43
CA GLU A 345 -13.63 9.78 7.62
C GLU A 345 -12.31 10.01 8.38
N ALA A 346 -12.31 10.96 9.28
CA ALA A 346 -11.16 11.20 10.15
C ALA A 346 -11.46 10.76 11.58
N PHE A 347 -10.42 10.27 12.26
CA PHE A 347 -10.47 9.81 13.63
C PHE A 347 -9.47 10.60 14.48
N VAL A 348 -9.85 10.89 15.72
CA VAL A 348 -8.97 11.58 16.67
C VAL A 348 -8.86 10.83 17.98
N ALA A 349 -7.73 11.01 18.63
CA ALA A 349 -7.42 10.39 19.90
C ALA A 349 -8.42 10.81 21.02
N PRO A 350 -8.65 9.95 22.02
CA PRO A 350 -9.42 10.31 23.20
C PRO A 350 -8.84 11.57 23.89
N GLY A 351 -9.73 12.50 24.25
CA GLY A 351 -9.34 13.79 24.86
C GLY A 351 -9.16 14.90 23.83
N VAL A 352 -9.02 14.63 22.57
CA VAL A 352 -9.05 15.62 21.48
C VAL A 352 -10.51 15.94 21.15
N THR A 353 -10.84 17.24 21.12
CA THR A 353 -12.16 17.72 20.70
C THR A 353 -12.08 18.20 19.26
N SER A 354 -12.91 17.63 18.40
CA SER A 354 -13.02 18.04 17.00
C SER A 354 -14.47 18.03 16.55
N SER A 355 -14.80 18.96 15.65
CA SER A 355 -16.08 18.96 14.92
C SER A 355 -15.96 18.27 13.55
N LEU A 356 -14.73 17.92 13.16
CA LEU A 356 -14.39 17.40 11.83
C LEU A 356 -14.06 15.90 11.83
N ALA A 357 -13.88 15.32 13.02
CA ALA A 357 -13.40 13.94 13.14
C ALA A 357 -14.12 13.19 14.28
N THR A 358 -14.23 11.88 14.12
CA THR A 358 -14.80 10.97 15.11
C THR A 358 -13.79 10.67 16.22
N THR A 359 -14.15 10.87 17.48
CA THR A 359 -13.28 10.51 18.61
C THR A 359 -13.21 8.99 18.75
N MET A 360 -11.99 8.46 18.81
CA MET A 360 -11.74 7.04 18.97
C MET A 360 -12.25 6.51 20.31
N THR A 361 -12.90 5.36 20.23
CA THR A 361 -13.33 4.54 21.36
C THR A 361 -13.08 3.07 21.04
N GLN A 362 -13.08 2.21 22.06
CA GLN A 362 -12.98 0.77 21.81
C GLN A 362 -14.12 0.25 20.93
N GLU A 363 -15.33 0.79 21.05
CA GLU A 363 -16.47 0.39 20.22
C GLU A 363 -16.25 0.75 18.73
N VAL A 364 -15.65 1.92 18.45
CA VAL A 364 -15.29 2.32 17.08
C VAL A 364 -14.24 1.35 16.53
N LEU A 365 -13.19 1.06 17.29
CA LEU A 365 -12.13 0.14 16.87
C LEU A 365 -12.67 -1.29 16.63
N ASP A 366 -13.47 -1.82 17.55
CA ASP A 366 -14.07 -3.17 17.44
C ASP A 366 -15.02 -3.29 16.23
N GLY A 367 -15.55 -2.17 15.75
CA GLY A 367 -16.41 -2.10 14.57
C GLY A 367 -15.68 -2.05 13.23
N ARG A 368 -14.34 -1.90 13.24
CA ARG A 368 -13.55 -1.81 11.99
C ARG A 368 -13.30 -3.20 11.40
N ALA A 369 -13.31 -3.26 10.07
CA ALA A 369 -13.17 -4.51 9.32
C ALA A 369 -11.73 -4.77 8.84
N TYR A 370 -10.83 -3.81 9.05
CA TYR A 370 -9.43 -3.88 8.60
C TYR A 370 -8.49 -3.10 9.53
#